data_9915286c403eedcd83c8ce9856f9a8de
#
_entry.id   9915286c403eedcd83c8ce9856f9a8de
#
_cell.length_a   1.000
_cell.length_b   1.000
_cell.length_c   1.000
_cell.angle_alpha   90.00
_cell.angle_beta   90.00
_cell.angle_gamma   90.00
#
_symmetry.space_group_name_H-M   'P 1'
#
loop_
_entity.id
_entity.type
_entity.pdbx_description
1 polymer ?
#
loop_
_entity_poly.entity_id
_entity_poly.type
_entity_poly.pdbx_seq_one_letter_code
_entity_poly.pdbx_strand_id
1 'polypeptide(L)'
;MIFSISGDTGGEPDSDNAQIVFNDRVRLNLTTSFTGKDALITGLQAYNFTAGKPITGTGSVAETLFPNDASILGEGMTSFNYEPQFAGFNPQNLQPGCGNNSVCLYKLLYITPVADNFTVFVGPKAEVTDAFPTIVPFASEGQGTLSRAFAINPVLRVSGGTTETGLASAAGFIYKPNDVVDWRALYGSVNAAIPQNEGFPGTPLGAGLFNGSFVAATQLTLYPTENLDLGFNYAYSYHQINILGTGLTGAAAGTLGGLPLTTPVNVNSVGATLTWRINPSIYFTGYGAYFMVDQANGGSAFTDLASWMAGLYFPDAFAEGNTAGLMFGQPLTRVGAGNGATLTPANISNRATPYQIEAFYNYKINNNLSITPGAFVIFNPEGDSNNSTTGVFALRTTFTF
;
A
#
# COMPACT_ATOMS: atom_id res chain seq x y z
N MET A 1 4.64 -7.80 -17.05
CA MET A 1 4.97 -6.43 -17.51
C MET A 1 3.68 -5.63 -17.62
N ILE A 2 3.70 -4.40 -17.19
CA ILE A 2 2.55 -3.49 -17.22
C ILE A 2 2.94 -2.24 -18.00
N PHE A 3 2.08 -1.81 -18.91
CA PHE A 3 2.09 -0.48 -19.49
C PHE A 3 0.79 0.22 -19.14
N SER A 4 0.83 1.52 -18.87
CA SER A 4 -0.37 2.30 -18.61
C SER A 4 -0.31 3.68 -19.25
N ILE A 5 -1.46 4.11 -19.74
CA ILE A 5 -1.73 5.50 -20.07
C ILE A 5 -2.74 5.98 -19.05
N SER A 6 -2.44 7.05 -18.36
CA SER A 6 -3.29 7.57 -17.29
C SER A 6 -3.33 9.10 -17.31
N GLY A 7 -4.34 9.66 -16.71
CA GLY A 7 -4.53 11.09 -16.55
C GLY A 7 -5.66 11.38 -15.58
N ASP A 8 -5.97 12.64 -15.40
CA ASP A 8 -7.03 13.14 -14.52
C ASP A 8 -7.98 14.09 -15.23
N THR A 9 -9.00 14.53 -14.53
CA THR A 9 -9.99 15.48 -15.02
C THR A 9 -9.73 16.94 -14.63
N GLY A 10 -8.62 17.20 -13.92
CA GLY A 10 -8.37 18.49 -13.27
C GLY A 10 -9.20 18.69 -11.99
N GLY A 11 -9.01 19.80 -11.34
CA GLY A 11 -9.75 20.17 -10.15
C GLY A 11 -9.05 19.84 -8.83
N GLU A 12 -7.75 19.68 -8.87
CA GLU A 12 -6.89 19.51 -7.69
C GLU A 12 -6.86 20.76 -6.81
N PRO A 13 -6.42 20.61 -5.55
CA PRO A 13 -6.34 21.74 -4.62
C PRO A 13 -5.48 22.90 -5.11
N ASP A 14 -4.47 22.65 -5.93
CA ASP A 14 -3.44 23.65 -6.22
C ASP A 14 -3.37 24.16 -7.66
N SER A 15 -3.66 23.37 -8.63
CA SER A 15 -3.78 23.71 -10.05
C SER A 15 -3.89 22.46 -10.89
N ASP A 16 -4.51 22.57 -12.06
CA ASP A 16 -4.57 21.49 -13.03
C ASP A 16 -3.20 21.35 -13.74
N ASN A 17 -2.30 20.60 -13.15
CA ASN A 17 -0.97 20.33 -13.68
C ASN A 17 -0.80 18.90 -14.19
N ALA A 18 -1.75 18.02 -13.96
CA ALA A 18 -1.64 16.66 -14.43
C ALA A 18 -1.72 16.56 -15.94
N GLN A 19 -0.92 15.70 -16.50
CA GLN A 19 -0.83 15.44 -17.92
C GLN A 19 -1.20 13.98 -18.20
N ILE A 20 -1.56 13.69 -19.43
CA ILE A 20 -1.64 12.28 -19.85
C ILE A 20 -0.24 11.71 -19.86
N VAL A 21 -0.01 10.70 -19.03
CA VAL A 21 1.30 10.07 -18.84
C VAL A 21 1.32 8.64 -19.33
N PHE A 22 2.49 8.17 -19.76
CA PHE A 22 2.72 6.79 -20.13
C PHE A 22 3.75 6.18 -19.17
N ASN A 23 3.31 5.14 -18.44
CA ASN A 23 4.14 4.48 -17.44
C ASN A 23 4.32 3.00 -17.77
N ASP A 24 5.45 2.46 -17.33
CA ASP A 24 5.76 1.04 -17.45
C ASP A 24 6.34 0.43 -16.19
N ARG A 25 6.12 -0.87 -16.00
CA ARG A 25 6.77 -1.68 -14.98
C ARG A 25 6.99 -3.10 -15.49
N VAL A 26 8.19 -3.60 -15.31
CA VAL A 26 8.54 -5.00 -15.54
C VAL A 26 8.92 -5.63 -14.21
N ARG A 27 8.38 -6.81 -13.91
CA ARG A 27 8.82 -7.66 -12.80
C ARG A 27 9.19 -9.05 -13.34
N LEU A 28 10.30 -9.58 -12.87
CA LEU A 28 10.76 -10.93 -13.11
C LEU A 28 10.93 -11.64 -11.78
N ASN A 29 10.15 -12.69 -11.55
CA ASN A 29 10.24 -13.52 -10.36
C ASN A 29 10.88 -14.86 -10.72
N LEU A 30 12.00 -15.17 -10.07
CA LEU A 30 12.69 -16.44 -10.17
C LEU A 30 12.41 -17.22 -8.89
N THR A 31 11.90 -18.44 -9.03
CA THR A 31 11.66 -19.33 -7.90
C THR A 31 12.57 -20.54 -8.01
N THR A 32 13.38 -20.76 -6.98
CA THR A 32 14.32 -21.88 -6.88
C THR A 32 13.97 -22.71 -5.65
N SER A 33 13.96 -24.03 -5.79
CA SER A 33 13.79 -24.96 -4.67
C SER A 33 15.06 -25.79 -4.50
N PHE A 34 15.52 -25.97 -3.27
CA PHE A 34 16.70 -26.78 -2.93
C PHE A 34 16.30 -28.17 -2.44
N THR A 35 15.12 -28.30 -1.87
CA THR A 35 14.63 -29.54 -1.25
C THR A 35 13.41 -30.14 -1.97
N GLY A 36 12.85 -29.41 -2.95
CA GLY A 36 11.59 -29.73 -3.62
C GLY A 36 10.33 -29.34 -2.81
N LYS A 37 10.51 -28.85 -1.57
CA LYS A 37 9.41 -28.39 -0.71
C LYS A 37 9.54 -26.94 -0.27
N ASP A 38 10.71 -26.35 -0.45
CA ASP A 38 11.04 -24.97 -0.14
C ASP A 38 11.00 -24.08 -1.39
N ALA A 39 11.04 -22.78 -1.21
CA ALA A 39 11.14 -21.80 -2.28
C ALA A 39 12.03 -20.62 -1.89
N LEU A 40 13.04 -20.34 -2.68
CA LEU A 40 13.73 -19.06 -2.69
C LEU A 40 13.15 -18.22 -3.83
N ILE A 41 12.50 -17.13 -3.48
CA ILE A 41 11.93 -16.19 -4.44
C ILE A 41 12.88 -15.01 -4.59
N THR A 42 13.35 -14.80 -5.82
CA THR A 42 14.18 -13.65 -6.20
C THR A 42 13.41 -12.82 -7.21
N GLY A 43 13.05 -11.60 -6.84
CA GLY A 43 12.30 -10.69 -7.68
C GLY A 43 13.15 -9.52 -8.15
N LEU A 44 13.18 -9.31 -9.46
CA LEU A 44 13.79 -8.15 -10.11
C LEU A 44 12.69 -7.28 -10.70
N GLN A 45 12.85 -5.96 -10.63
CA GLN A 45 11.94 -5.03 -11.29
C GLN A 45 12.66 -3.85 -11.92
N ALA A 46 12.01 -3.28 -12.92
CA ALA A 46 12.36 -2.01 -13.52
C ALA A 46 11.06 -1.23 -13.82
N TYR A 47 11.09 0.07 -13.72
CA TYR A 47 9.92 0.92 -13.97
C TYR A 47 10.34 2.35 -14.28
N ASN A 48 9.47 3.09 -14.96
CA ASN A 48 9.65 4.52 -15.21
C ASN A 48 8.78 5.41 -14.30
N PHE A 49 7.92 4.83 -13.45
CA PHE A 49 7.29 5.62 -12.40
C PHE A 49 8.37 6.28 -11.57
N THR A 50 8.25 7.55 -11.35
CA THR A 50 8.98 8.21 -10.29
C THR A 50 8.20 7.92 -9.03
N ALA A 51 8.63 6.90 -8.32
CA ALA A 51 7.99 6.52 -7.08
C ALA A 51 8.00 7.70 -6.13
N GLY A 52 6.83 8.20 -5.89
CA GLY A 52 6.39 9.12 -4.85
C GLY A 52 7.37 10.14 -4.29
N LYS A 53 6.88 11.31 -4.04
CA LYS A 53 7.49 12.17 -3.03
C LYS A 53 7.73 11.30 -1.79
N PRO A 54 8.77 11.52 -1.09
CA PRO A 54 8.85 12.83 -0.45
C PRO A 54 10.10 13.66 -0.79
N ILE A 55 10.95 13.17 -1.63
CA ILE A 55 12.32 13.68 -1.57
C ILE A 55 12.80 14.37 -2.83
N THR A 56 12.26 14.05 -3.99
CA THR A 56 12.76 14.61 -5.26
C THR A 56 11.72 15.31 -6.11
N GLY A 57 10.45 15.30 -5.72
CA GLY A 57 9.42 16.12 -6.36
C GLY A 57 9.22 15.83 -7.83
N THR A 58 9.14 14.57 -8.26
CA THR A 58 8.90 14.29 -9.67
C THR A 58 8.11 13.02 -9.90
N GLY A 59 6.86 13.16 -10.30
CA GLY A 59 6.33 12.37 -11.36
C GLY A 59 5.41 11.21 -11.07
N SER A 60 4.89 10.93 -9.87
CA SER A 60 3.69 10.09 -9.77
C SER A 60 2.44 10.91 -10.06
N VAL A 61 1.38 10.27 -10.53
CA VAL A 61 0.08 10.95 -10.69
C VAL A 61 -0.39 11.50 -9.34
N ALA A 62 -0.24 10.73 -8.27
CA ALA A 62 -0.57 11.17 -6.92
C ALA A 62 0.17 12.43 -6.50
N GLU A 63 1.45 12.53 -6.81
CA GLU A 63 2.27 13.68 -6.49
C GLU A 63 1.87 14.92 -7.28
N THR A 64 1.51 14.74 -8.54
CA THR A 64 1.05 15.84 -9.39
C THR A 64 -0.29 16.37 -8.92
N LEU A 65 -1.19 15.49 -8.51
CA LEU A 65 -2.54 15.85 -8.04
C LEU A 65 -2.53 16.46 -6.63
N PHE A 66 -1.59 16.07 -5.77
CA PHE A 66 -1.52 16.52 -4.38
C PHE A 66 -0.10 16.97 -4.01
N PRO A 67 0.43 18.03 -4.67
CA PRO A 67 1.83 18.43 -4.52
C PRO A 67 2.17 18.93 -3.11
N ASN A 68 1.21 19.37 -2.32
CA ASN A 68 1.40 19.85 -0.96
C ASN A 68 1.17 18.78 0.11
N ASP A 69 0.56 17.65 -0.24
CA ASP A 69 0.42 16.51 0.66
C ASP A 69 1.46 15.44 0.35
N ALA A 70 2.64 15.63 0.88
CA ALA A 70 3.71 14.63 0.83
C ALA A 70 3.43 13.44 1.75
N SER A 71 2.23 13.32 2.29
CA SER A 71 1.86 12.24 3.19
C SER A 71 1.34 11.04 2.42
N ILE A 72 1.45 9.87 3.05
CA ILE A 72 0.86 8.63 2.54
C ILE A 72 -0.66 8.72 2.36
N LEU A 73 -1.31 9.70 2.98
CA LEU A 73 -2.75 9.92 2.86
C LEU A 73 -3.10 10.45 1.47
N GLY A 74 -2.43 11.49 0.99
CA GLY A 74 -2.63 12.01 -0.36
C GLY A 74 -2.23 10.99 -1.41
N GLU A 75 -1.06 10.40 -1.30
CA GLU A 75 -0.63 9.32 -2.19
C GLU A 75 -1.56 8.10 -2.13
N GLY A 76 -2.07 7.75 -0.96
CA GLY A 76 -3.00 6.64 -0.77
C GLY A 76 -4.33 6.81 -1.48
N MET A 77 -4.76 8.05 -1.74
CA MET A 77 -6.01 8.33 -2.47
C MET A 77 -5.86 8.21 -3.98
N THR A 78 -4.73 8.64 -4.54
CA THR A 78 -4.55 8.77 -5.99
C THR A 78 -3.52 7.83 -6.60
N SER A 79 -2.67 7.20 -5.80
CA SER A 79 -1.69 6.24 -6.30
C SER A 79 -2.36 5.07 -7.01
N PHE A 80 -1.78 4.67 -8.12
CA PHE A 80 -2.20 3.44 -8.79
C PHE A 80 -1.72 2.20 -8.02
N ASN A 81 -2.53 1.14 -8.04
CA ASN A 81 -2.19 -0.14 -7.40
C ASN A 81 -0.89 -0.75 -7.96
N TYR A 82 -0.61 -0.50 -9.22
CA TYR A 82 0.58 -1.01 -9.92
C TYR A 82 1.79 -0.08 -9.88
N GLU A 83 1.71 1.10 -9.28
CA GLU A 83 2.89 1.91 -8.99
C GLU A 83 3.78 1.18 -7.97
N PRO A 84 5.10 1.12 -8.20
CA PRO A 84 6.00 0.56 -7.21
C PRO A 84 5.95 1.39 -5.93
N GLN A 85 5.68 0.74 -4.80
CA GLN A 85 5.83 1.38 -3.50
C GLN A 85 7.31 1.36 -3.14
N PHE A 86 7.96 2.51 -3.13
CA PHE A 86 9.28 2.78 -2.54
C PHE A 86 10.37 1.70 -2.70
N ALA A 87 10.19 0.81 -3.64
CA ALA A 87 11.14 -0.25 -3.91
C ALA A 87 12.40 0.35 -4.51
N GLY A 88 13.28 0.83 -3.67
CA GLY A 88 14.55 1.32 -4.13
C GLY A 88 14.97 2.66 -3.56
N PHE A 89 14.33 3.09 -2.49
CA PHE A 89 14.83 4.21 -1.74
C PHE A 89 16.23 3.89 -1.17
N ASN A 90 17.21 4.67 -1.56
CA ASN A 90 18.54 4.58 -0.98
C ASN A 90 18.64 5.59 0.18
N PRO A 91 18.69 5.12 1.43
CA PRO A 91 18.73 6.01 2.58
C PRO A 91 19.97 6.91 2.66
N GLN A 92 21.06 6.57 1.95
CA GLN A 92 22.27 7.35 1.96
C GLN A 92 22.26 8.56 1.01
N ASN A 93 21.53 8.50 -0.06
CA ASN A 93 21.51 9.55 -1.07
C ASN A 93 20.10 10.01 -1.47
N LEU A 94 19.07 9.46 -0.82
CA LEU A 94 17.68 9.85 -1.05
C LEU A 94 17.21 9.71 -2.52
N GLN A 95 17.84 8.82 -3.27
CA GLN A 95 17.50 8.58 -4.67
C GLN A 95 16.67 7.31 -4.82
N PRO A 96 15.71 7.29 -5.74
CA PRO A 96 15.03 6.06 -6.11
C PRO A 96 16.06 5.02 -6.58
N GLY A 97 16.08 3.87 -5.93
CA GLY A 97 17.06 2.82 -6.28
C GLY A 97 16.74 2.09 -7.58
N CYS A 98 15.51 2.19 -8.08
CA CYS A 98 15.04 1.42 -9.24
C CYS A 98 14.30 2.27 -10.29
N GLY A 99 14.26 3.58 -10.14
CA GLY A 99 13.63 4.49 -11.11
C GLY A 99 14.35 4.52 -12.46
N ASN A 100 13.73 5.16 -13.47
CA ASN A 100 14.27 5.32 -14.81
C ASN A 100 14.61 3.99 -15.50
N ASN A 101 13.77 2.98 -15.33
CA ASN A 101 13.97 1.63 -15.89
C ASN A 101 15.29 0.94 -15.47
N SER A 102 15.89 1.37 -14.36
CA SER A 102 17.02 0.66 -13.76
C SER A 102 16.55 -0.63 -13.10
N VAL A 103 17.22 -1.73 -13.36
CA VAL A 103 16.88 -3.03 -12.76
C VAL A 103 17.34 -3.08 -11.31
N CYS A 104 16.44 -3.43 -10.42
CA CYS A 104 16.75 -3.63 -9.01
C CYS A 104 16.15 -4.91 -8.42
N LEU A 105 16.75 -5.37 -7.34
CA LEU A 105 16.21 -6.43 -6.51
C LEU A 105 15.08 -5.87 -5.65
N TYR A 106 13.81 -6.27 -5.93
CA TYR A 106 12.68 -5.85 -5.12
C TYR A 106 12.21 -6.93 -4.15
N LYS A 107 12.56 -8.20 -4.34
CA LYS A 107 12.19 -9.32 -3.49
C LYS A 107 13.33 -10.31 -3.34
N LEU A 108 13.59 -10.74 -2.11
CA LEU A 108 14.45 -11.87 -1.81
C LEU A 108 13.91 -12.54 -0.55
N LEU A 109 13.21 -13.66 -0.73
CA LEU A 109 12.45 -14.33 0.31
C LEU A 109 12.63 -15.83 0.23
N TYR A 110 13.02 -16.46 1.34
CA TYR A 110 13.08 -17.90 1.47
C TYR A 110 11.92 -18.41 2.33
N ILE A 111 11.22 -19.40 1.82
CA ILE A 111 10.03 -20.02 2.43
C ILE A 111 10.28 -21.51 2.53
N THR A 112 10.10 -22.10 3.71
CA THR A 112 10.29 -23.54 3.91
C THR A 112 9.28 -24.10 4.89
N PRO A 113 8.61 -25.24 4.59
CA PRO A 113 7.81 -25.96 5.54
C PRO A 113 8.73 -26.64 6.58
N VAL A 114 8.38 -26.50 7.86
CA VAL A 114 9.04 -27.17 8.97
C VAL A 114 8.18 -28.29 9.57
N ALA A 115 6.88 -28.23 9.28
CA ALA A 115 5.90 -29.31 9.54
C ALA A 115 4.79 -29.24 8.48
N ASP A 116 3.91 -30.23 8.43
CA ASP A 116 2.84 -30.31 7.42
C ASP A 116 1.89 -29.10 7.45
N ASN A 117 1.68 -28.52 8.63
CA ASN A 117 0.79 -27.37 8.84
C ASN A 117 1.53 -26.10 9.26
N PHE A 118 2.86 -26.10 9.25
CA PHE A 118 3.66 -24.98 9.71
C PHE A 118 4.83 -24.66 8.75
N THR A 119 4.79 -23.48 8.19
CA THR A 119 5.80 -22.96 7.25
C THR A 119 6.43 -21.70 7.84
N VAL A 120 7.72 -21.55 7.72
CA VAL A 120 8.45 -20.34 8.08
C VAL A 120 8.99 -19.64 6.85
N PHE A 121 9.16 -18.33 6.95
CA PHE A 121 9.80 -17.55 5.91
C PHE A 121 10.74 -16.52 6.51
N VAL A 122 11.77 -16.18 5.75
CA VAL A 122 12.75 -15.15 6.10
C VAL A 122 13.33 -14.54 4.83
N GLY A 123 13.55 -13.24 4.83
CA GLY A 123 14.18 -12.58 3.70
C GLY A 123 14.65 -11.17 4.02
N PRO A 124 15.73 -10.72 3.38
CA PRO A 124 16.22 -9.34 3.51
C PRO A 124 15.36 -8.32 2.77
N LYS A 125 14.49 -8.78 1.85
CA LYS A 125 13.52 -7.95 1.13
C LYS A 125 12.21 -8.69 0.95
N ALA A 126 11.20 -8.29 1.70
CA ALA A 126 9.86 -8.84 1.68
C ALA A 126 8.82 -7.74 1.78
N GLU A 127 7.70 -7.95 1.11
CA GLU A 127 6.50 -7.13 1.27
C GLU A 127 5.56 -7.81 2.27
N VAL A 128 4.74 -7.03 2.96
CA VAL A 128 3.75 -7.60 3.90
C VAL A 128 2.76 -8.53 3.18
N THR A 129 2.45 -8.21 1.94
CA THR A 129 1.61 -9.05 1.07
C THR A 129 2.23 -10.41 0.72
N ASP A 130 3.54 -10.60 0.93
CA ASP A 130 4.16 -11.92 0.78
C ASP A 130 3.81 -12.87 1.94
N ALA A 131 3.56 -12.30 3.11
CA ALA A 131 3.20 -13.06 4.31
C ALA A 131 1.70 -13.36 4.36
N PHE A 132 0.84 -12.40 4.01
CA PHE A 132 -0.59 -12.48 4.25
C PHE A 132 -1.40 -12.76 2.98
N PRO A 133 -2.38 -13.69 3.03
CA PRO A 133 -3.23 -13.93 1.88
C PRO A 133 -4.11 -12.71 1.61
N THR A 134 -4.22 -12.37 0.35
CA THR A 134 -5.14 -11.35 -0.12
C THR A 134 -6.54 -11.93 -0.26
N ILE A 135 -7.49 -11.39 0.50
CA ILE A 135 -8.89 -11.85 0.49
C ILE A 135 -9.69 -11.10 -0.58
N VAL A 136 -9.33 -9.85 -0.86
CA VAL A 136 -10.01 -9.01 -1.85
C VAL A 136 -9.77 -9.56 -3.26
N PRO A 137 -10.82 -9.92 -4.03
CA PRO A 137 -10.66 -10.63 -5.29
C PRO A 137 -10.06 -9.79 -6.42
N PHE A 138 -10.14 -8.47 -6.34
CA PHE A 138 -9.61 -7.54 -7.35
C PHE A 138 -8.29 -6.86 -6.94
N ALA A 139 -7.55 -7.44 -6.01
CA ALA A 139 -6.28 -6.87 -5.53
C ALA A 139 -5.11 -6.99 -6.53
N SER A 140 -5.29 -7.73 -7.63
CA SER A 140 -4.23 -7.92 -8.63
C SER A 140 -3.73 -6.59 -9.17
N GLU A 141 -2.43 -6.32 -9.05
CA GLU A 141 -1.80 -5.11 -9.57
C GLU A 141 -1.92 -5.00 -11.11
N GLY A 142 -1.92 -6.13 -11.82
CA GLY A 142 -1.98 -6.17 -13.27
C GLY A 142 -3.39 -6.19 -13.86
N GLN A 143 -4.37 -6.73 -13.15
CA GLN A 143 -5.68 -7.07 -13.70
C GLN A 143 -6.87 -6.68 -12.82
N GLY A 144 -6.61 -6.14 -11.62
CA GLY A 144 -7.64 -5.72 -10.68
C GLY A 144 -7.84 -4.22 -10.64
N THR A 145 -8.14 -3.72 -9.45
CA THR A 145 -8.36 -2.29 -9.19
C THR A 145 -7.23 -1.40 -9.70
N LEU A 146 -7.57 -0.20 -10.11
CA LEU A 146 -6.60 0.81 -10.51
C LEU A 146 -6.01 1.50 -9.29
N SER A 147 -6.87 1.91 -8.35
CA SER A 147 -6.41 2.63 -7.16
C SER A 147 -5.78 1.68 -6.14
N ARG A 148 -4.77 2.17 -5.48
CA ARG A 148 -4.16 1.49 -4.34
C ARG A 148 -5.08 1.49 -3.13
N ALA A 149 -5.91 2.50 -2.99
CA ALA A 149 -6.83 2.67 -1.86
C ALA A 149 -7.72 1.44 -1.65
N PHE A 150 -8.20 0.83 -2.73
CA PHE A 150 -9.15 -0.28 -2.67
C PHE A 150 -8.55 -1.67 -2.95
N ALA A 151 -7.25 -1.73 -3.23
CA ALA A 151 -6.60 -2.99 -3.59
C ALA A 151 -6.56 -4.02 -2.46
N ILE A 152 -6.20 -3.59 -1.26
CA ILE A 152 -6.08 -4.43 -0.06
C ILE A 152 -6.48 -3.65 1.18
N ASN A 153 -6.75 -4.36 2.29
CA ASN A 153 -6.96 -3.70 3.57
C ASN A 153 -5.74 -2.84 3.95
N PRO A 154 -5.92 -1.55 4.25
CA PRO A 154 -4.80 -0.64 4.55
C PRO A 154 -3.93 -1.06 5.73
N VAL A 155 -4.42 -1.86 6.68
CA VAL A 155 -3.60 -2.40 7.78
C VAL A 155 -2.40 -3.15 7.24
N LEU A 156 -2.57 -3.92 6.16
CA LEU A 156 -1.49 -4.67 5.53
C LEU A 156 -0.50 -3.78 4.78
N ARG A 157 -0.90 -2.56 4.43
CA ARG A 157 -0.07 -1.64 3.67
C ARG A 157 0.61 -0.62 4.56
N VAL A 158 -0.16 0.12 5.34
CA VAL A 158 0.30 1.25 6.15
C VAL A 158 1.18 0.80 7.30
N SER A 159 0.75 -0.25 8.02
CA SER A 159 1.52 -0.77 9.14
C SER A 159 2.68 -1.66 8.71
N GLY A 160 2.67 -2.11 7.47
CA GLY A 160 3.57 -3.13 6.97
C GLY A 160 5.00 -2.70 6.71
N GLY A 161 5.40 -1.49 7.03
CA GLY A 161 6.74 -0.99 6.70
C GLY A 161 6.96 -0.85 5.19
N THR A 162 5.92 -1.09 4.39
CA THR A 162 5.95 -0.92 2.93
C THR A 162 5.73 0.52 2.53
N THR A 163 5.43 1.36 3.50
CA THR A 163 5.29 2.77 3.33
C THR A 163 6.66 3.39 3.18
N GLU A 164 6.88 4.11 2.14
CA GLU A 164 8.02 4.96 1.80
C GLU A 164 9.39 4.29 1.68
N THR A 165 9.69 3.28 2.45
CA THR A 165 10.95 2.53 2.33
C THR A 165 10.75 1.15 1.70
N GLY A 166 9.52 0.79 1.43
CA GLY A 166 9.02 -0.30 0.59
C GLY A 166 9.22 -1.68 1.16
N LEU A 167 10.41 -2.10 1.35
CA LEU A 167 10.72 -3.50 1.59
C LEU A 167 11.53 -3.67 2.86
N ALA A 168 11.01 -4.46 3.78
CA ALA A 168 11.65 -4.76 5.03
C ALA A 168 12.41 -6.09 4.98
N SER A 169 13.48 -6.20 5.76
CA SER A 169 13.99 -7.50 6.18
C SER A 169 12.98 -8.11 7.13
N ALA A 170 12.44 -9.25 6.79
CA ALA A 170 11.33 -9.84 7.52
C ALA A 170 11.53 -11.32 7.80
N ALA A 171 10.93 -11.78 8.90
CA ALA A 171 10.77 -13.18 9.23
C ALA A 171 9.36 -13.42 9.78
N GLY A 172 8.81 -14.60 9.53
CA GLY A 172 7.48 -14.93 10.01
C GLY A 172 7.10 -16.38 9.79
N PHE A 173 5.83 -16.66 10.03
CA PHE A 173 5.29 -18.00 9.87
C PHE A 173 3.90 -18.01 9.25
N ILE A 174 3.54 -19.16 8.71
CA ILE A 174 2.22 -19.54 8.21
C ILE A 174 1.81 -20.80 8.95
N TYR A 175 0.70 -20.76 9.66
CA TYR A 175 0.14 -21.90 10.39
C TYR A 175 -1.28 -22.21 9.91
N LYS A 176 -1.44 -23.40 9.35
CA LYS A 176 -2.73 -23.91 8.83
C LYS A 176 -3.08 -25.21 9.52
N PRO A 177 -3.70 -25.17 10.69
CA PRO A 177 -4.07 -26.39 11.43
C PRO A 177 -5.11 -27.24 10.70
N ASN A 178 -5.91 -26.62 9.84
CA ASN A 178 -6.95 -27.26 9.02
C ASN A 178 -7.31 -26.35 7.84
N ASP A 179 -8.26 -26.75 7.01
CA ASP A 179 -8.69 -26.01 5.82
C ASP A 179 -9.51 -24.74 6.13
N VAL A 180 -9.98 -24.59 7.38
CA VAL A 180 -10.79 -23.44 7.81
C VAL A 180 -9.94 -22.31 8.35
N VAL A 181 -8.77 -22.59 8.91
CA VAL A 181 -7.95 -21.62 9.64
C VAL A 181 -6.59 -21.44 8.96
N ASP A 182 -6.25 -20.20 8.61
CA ASP A 182 -4.92 -19.79 8.17
C ASP A 182 -4.47 -18.63 9.06
N TRP A 183 -3.53 -18.89 9.96
CA TRP A 183 -2.95 -17.87 10.82
C TRP A 183 -1.52 -17.59 10.43
N ARG A 184 -1.21 -16.33 10.23
CA ARG A 184 0.11 -15.86 9.82
C ARG A 184 0.56 -14.70 10.67
N ALA A 185 1.86 -14.61 10.88
CA ALA A 185 2.47 -13.47 11.54
C ALA A 185 3.85 -13.18 10.95
N LEU A 186 4.25 -11.92 11.05
CA LEU A 186 5.58 -11.48 10.66
C LEU A 186 6.13 -10.41 11.61
N TYR A 187 7.45 -10.34 11.65
CA TYR A 187 8.21 -9.20 12.09
C TYR A 187 9.05 -8.70 10.91
N GLY A 188 9.04 -7.39 10.67
CA GLY A 188 9.83 -6.76 9.63
C GLY A 188 10.52 -5.50 10.13
N SER A 189 11.76 -5.29 9.71
CA SER A 189 12.55 -4.11 10.03
C SER A 189 12.99 -3.43 8.73
N VAL A 190 12.62 -2.17 8.57
CA VAL A 190 12.87 -1.41 7.35
C VAL A 190 14.35 -1.10 7.19
N ASN A 191 15.00 -0.75 8.28
CA ASN A 191 16.40 -0.30 8.32
C ASN A 191 17.35 -1.36 8.91
N ALA A 192 17.02 -2.62 8.75
CA ALA A 192 17.76 -3.74 9.36
C ALA A 192 19.25 -3.80 9.00
N ALA A 193 19.60 -3.34 7.80
CA ALA A 193 20.98 -3.36 7.30
C ALA A 193 21.81 -2.14 7.72
N ILE A 194 21.23 -1.16 8.41
CA ILE A 194 21.94 0.05 8.83
C ILE A 194 22.48 -0.14 10.24
N PRO A 195 23.81 -0.15 10.44
CA PRO A 195 24.41 -0.41 11.75
C PRO A 195 24.47 0.84 12.66
N GLN A 196 24.09 2.00 12.15
CA GLN A 196 24.18 3.29 12.83
C GLN A 196 22.79 3.82 13.16
N ASN A 197 22.69 4.57 14.26
CA ASN A 197 21.45 5.25 14.66
C ASN A 197 21.11 6.47 13.78
N GLU A 198 21.93 6.78 12.79
CA GLU A 198 21.74 7.91 11.87
C GLU A 198 21.76 7.37 10.43
N GLY A 199 20.58 7.18 9.84
CA GLY A 199 20.45 6.81 8.43
C GLY A 199 20.42 8.02 7.50
N PHE A 200 19.85 9.12 7.96
CA PHE A 200 19.89 10.43 7.29
C PHE A 200 20.58 11.44 8.19
N PRO A 201 21.28 12.44 7.63
CA PRO A 201 21.88 13.50 8.41
C PRO A 201 20.85 14.17 9.34
N GLY A 202 21.08 14.09 10.66
CA GLY A 202 20.22 14.69 11.65
C GLY A 202 18.92 13.92 11.98
N THR A 203 18.79 12.67 11.52
CA THR A 203 17.65 11.82 11.84
C THR A 203 18.10 10.50 12.46
N PRO A 204 17.42 9.97 13.47
CA PRO A 204 17.73 8.68 14.08
C PRO A 204 17.17 7.53 13.22
N LEU A 205 17.51 7.47 11.93
CA LEU A 205 17.09 6.41 11.06
C LEU A 205 18.09 5.26 11.02
N GLY A 206 17.59 4.06 11.28
CA GLY A 206 18.36 2.84 11.16
C GLY A 206 19.15 2.53 12.41
N ALA A 207 18.76 1.50 13.08
CA ALA A 207 19.46 0.95 14.24
C ALA A 207 19.47 -0.58 14.18
N GLY A 208 19.68 -1.13 13.01
CA GLY A 208 19.70 -2.57 12.79
C GLY A 208 18.32 -3.22 12.93
N LEU A 209 18.31 -4.48 13.27
CA LEU A 209 17.13 -5.33 13.18
C LEU A 209 16.03 -4.95 14.19
N PHE A 210 16.36 -4.44 15.37
CA PHE A 210 15.42 -4.30 16.49
C PHE A 210 15.22 -2.87 17.02
N ASN A 211 16.07 -1.92 16.64
CA ASN A 211 16.04 -0.57 17.20
C ASN A 211 15.64 0.50 16.17
N GLY A 212 15.47 0.13 14.92
CA GLY A 212 15.00 1.02 13.86
C GLY A 212 13.48 0.98 13.71
N SER A 213 13.01 1.49 12.58
CA SER A 213 11.58 1.35 12.21
C SER A 213 11.25 -0.12 11.96
N PHE A 214 10.15 -0.58 12.56
CA PHE A 214 9.74 -1.98 12.46
C PHE A 214 8.23 -2.13 12.42
N VAL A 215 7.78 -3.31 12.04
CA VAL A 215 6.40 -3.77 12.11
C VAL A 215 6.34 -5.18 12.68
N ALA A 216 5.36 -5.41 13.56
CA ALA A 216 4.90 -6.73 13.96
C ALA A 216 3.45 -6.85 13.54
N ALA A 217 3.14 -7.77 12.65
CA ALA A 217 1.79 -7.89 12.08
C ALA A 217 1.32 -9.33 12.09
N THR A 218 0.01 -9.51 12.18
CA THR A 218 -0.65 -10.81 12.13
C THR A 218 -1.96 -10.73 11.36
N GLN A 219 -2.32 -11.82 10.69
CA GLN A 219 -3.61 -12.02 10.06
C GLN A 219 -4.14 -13.40 10.41
N LEU A 220 -5.37 -13.44 10.89
CA LEU A 220 -6.17 -14.65 11.00
C LEU A 220 -7.18 -14.66 9.85
N THR A 221 -7.04 -15.63 8.95
CA THR A 221 -7.98 -15.84 7.87
C THR A 221 -8.81 -17.07 8.17
N LEU A 222 -10.12 -16.94 8.04
CA LEU A 222 -11.08 -18.00 8.26
C LEU A 222 -11.85 -18.29 6.95
N TYR A 223 -12.02 -19.55 6.64
CA TYR A 223 -12.80 -20.06 5.52
C TYR A 223 -13.98 -20.93 6.05
N PRO A 224 -15.02 -20.29 6.66
CA PRO A 224 -16.11 -21.04 7.29
C PRO A 224 -16.91 -21.87 6.30
N THR A 225 -16.97 -21.45 5.07
CA THR A 225 -17.59 -22.15 3.93
C THR A 225 -16.79 -21.90 2.66
N GLU A 226 -17.02 -22.66 1.62
CA GLU A 226 -16.41 -22.47 0.30
C GLU A 226 -16.71 -21.08 -0.32
N ASN A 227 -17.78 -20.44 0.15
CA ASN A 227 -18.25 -19.16 -0.38
C ASN A 227 -17.89 -17.94 0.47
N LEU A 228 -17.23 -18.14 1.63
CA LEU A 228 -16.99 -17.05 2.57
C LEU A 228 -15.58 -17.07 3.10
N ASP A 229 -14.84 -15.99 2.82
CA ASP A 229 -13.51 -15.71 3.36
C ASP A 229 -13.61 -14.52 4.33
N LEU A 230 -13.05 -14.67 5.52
CA LEU A 230 -12.95 -13.64 6.54
C LEU A 230 -11.49 -13.42 6.93
N GLY A 231 -11.04 -12.21 7.00
CA GLY A 231 -9.69 -11.87 7.46
C GLY A 231 -9.73 -10.86 8.59
N PHE A 232 -8.96 -11.11 9.63
CA PHE A 232 -8.78 -10.20 10.76
C PHE A 232 -7.31 -9.86 10.88
N ASN A 233 -7.00 -8.56 10.84
CA ASN A 233 -5.65 -8.04 10.84
C ASN A 233 -5.38 -7.24 12.11
N TYR A 234 -4.19 -7.42 12.66
CA TYR A 234 -3.62 -6.52 13.65
C TYR A 234 -2.16 -6.24 13.28
N ALA A 235 -1.75 -4.99 13.43
CA ALA A 235 -0.34 -4.66 13.33
C ALA A 235 0.03 -3.59 14.36
N TYR A 236 1.24 -3.74 14.90
CA TYR A 236 1.93 -2.72 15.66
C TYR A 236 3.19 -2.32 14.91
N SER A 237 3.38 -1.03 14.69
CA SER A 237 4.59 -0.53 14.06
C SER A 237 5.15 0.69 14.77
N TYR A 238 6.46 0.85 14.70
CA TYR A 238 7.19 2.02 15.13
C TYR A 238 7.88 2.64 13.92
N HIS A 239 7.67 3.92 13.73
CA HIS A 239 8.27 4.68 12.65
C HIS A 239 9.11 5.80 13.24
N GLN A 240 10.39 5.83 12.93
CA GLN A 240 11.31 6.88 13.37
C GLN A 240 11.04 8.21 12.67
N ILE A 241 10.39 8.16 11.52
CA ILE A 241 9.87 9.33 10.81
C ILE A 241 8.34 9.22 10.73
N ASN A 242 7.67 10.35 10.75
CA ASN A 242 6.22 10.41 10.61
C ASN A 242 5.79 10.26 9.15
N ILE A 243 5.85 9.04 8.64
CA ILE A 243 5.54 8.73 7.24
C ILE A 243 4.04 8.82 6.91
N LEU A 244 3.18 8.85 7.94
CA LEU A 244 1.74 8.90 7.73
C LEU A 244 1.21 10.33 7.54
N GLY A 245 2.08 11.33 7.59
CA GLY A 245 1.67 12.73 7.47
C GLY A 245 0.58 13.09 8.48
N THR A 246 0.70 12.62 9.71
CA THR A 246 -0.40 12.54 10.69
C THR A 246 -0.73 13.87 11.36
N GLY A 247 -0.07 14.97 10.97
CA GLY A 247 -0.25 16.25 11.65
C GLY A 247 0.32 16.33 13.08
N LEU A 248 1.01 15.27 13.53
CA LEU A 248 1.73 15.25 14.80
C LEU A 248 2.96 16.13 14.81
N THR A 249 3.36 16.60 13.67
CA THR A 249 4.52 17.43 13.51
C THR A 249 4.10 18.88 13.58
N GLY A 250 4.43 19.51 14.66
CA GLY A 250 4.47 20.97 14.69
C GLY A 250 5.39 21.48 13.59
N ALA A 251 5.08 22.62 13.03
CA ALA A 251 5.66 23.25 11.82
C ALA A 251 7.17 23.50 11.80
N ALA A 252 7.98 22.83 12.56
CA ALA A 252 9.32 23.33 12.84
C ALA A 252 10.46 22.41 12.50
N ALA A 253 10.21 21.25 11.96
CA ALA A 253 11.34 20.37 11.83
C ALA A 253 11.81 20.25 10.41
N GLY A 254 13.10 20.25 10.25
CA GLY A 254 13.77 20.18 8.98
C GLY A 254 13.10 19.20 8.03
N THR A 255 12.81 19.68 6.86
CA THR A 255 12.11 18.92 5.85
C THR A 255 13.12 18.23 4.95
N LEU A 256 13.09 16.92 4.88
CA LEU A 256 13.63 16.19 3.75
C LEU A 256 12.49 16.10 2.72
N GLY A 257 12.56 16.89 1.65
CA GLY A 257 11.53 16.91 0.63
C GLY A 257 10.12 17.27 1.13
N GLY A 258 10.01 18.08 2.18
CA GLY A 258 8.72 18.47 2.76
C GLY A 258 8.17 17.53 3.85
N LEU A 259 8.79 16.38 4.09
CA LEU A 259 8.42 15.50 5.19
C LEU A 259 8.96 16.01 6.52
N PRO A 260 8.10 16.15 7.54
CA PRO A 260 8.55 16.37 8.89
C PRO A 260 9.15 15.09 9.46
N LEU A 261 10.47 14.98 9.40
CA LEU A 261 11.21 13.78 9.80
C LEU A 261 11.42 13.60 11.31
N THR A 262 10.90 14.48 12.14
CA THR A 262 11.39 14.62 13.50
C THR A 262 10.48 14.06 14.57
N THR A 263 9.30 13.57 14.22
CA THR A 263 8.39 13.01 15.20
C THR A 263 8.19 11.52 14.98
N PRO A 264 8.89 10.67 15.73
CA PRO A 264 8.64 9.25 15.69
C PRO A 264 7.24 8.93 16.22
N VAL A 265 6.61 7.92 15.63
CA VAL A 265 5.25 7.51 15.96
C VAL A 265 5.16 6.00 16.19
N ASN A 266 4.28 5.62 17.10
CA ASN A 266 3.78 4.27 17.26
C ASN A 266 2.43 4.17 16.58
N VAL A 267 2.18 3.09 15.87
CA VAL A 267 0.92 2.85 15.20
C VAL A 267 0.36 1.50 15.62
N ASN A 268 -0.82 1.51 16.22
CA ASN A 268 -1.64 0.32 16.41
C ASN A 268 -2.73 0.32 15.34
N SER A 269 -2.89 -0.76 14.63
CA SER A 269 -3.89 -0.85 13.57
C SER A 269 -4.66 -2.16 13.63
N VAL A 270 -5.96 -2.06 13.39
CA VAL A 270 -6.88 -3.21 13.32
C VAL A 270 -7.66 -3.15 12.03
N GLY A 271 -7.95 -4.31 11.47
CA GLY A 271 -8.73 -4.39 10.24
C GLY A 271 -9.48 -5.70 10.13
N ALA A 272 -10.55 -5.65 9.37
CA ALA A 272 -11.30 -6.82 8.97
C ALA A 272 -11.60 -6.76 7.48
N THR A 273 -11.57 -7.90 6.83
CA THR A 273 -11.88 -8.06 5.40
C THR A 273 -12.81 -9.24 5.21
N LEU A 274 -13.78 -9.08 4.34
CA LEU A 274 -14.77 -10.09 3.98
C LEU A 274 -14.80 -10.25 2.46
N THR A 275 -14.85 -11.49 1.97
CA THR A 275 -15.28 -11.78 0.59
C THR A 275 -16.33 -12.89 0.61
N TRP A 276 -17.48 -12.58 0.06
CA TRP A 276 -18.62 -13.49 -0.07
C TRP A 276 -18.93 -13.76 -1.54
N ARG A 277 -18.74 -14.98 -1.97
CA ARG A 277 -19.10 -15.49 -3.30
C ARG A 277 -20.60 -15.77 -3.31
N ILE A 278 -21.42 -14.77 -3.67
CA ILE A 278 -22.89 -14.88 -3.68
C ILE A 278 -23.30 -15.95 -4.69
N ASN A 279 -22.66 -15.96 -5.84
CA ASN A 279 -22.78 -16.99 -6.88
C ASN A 279 -21.50 -16.96 -7.74
N PRO A 280 -21.31 -17.86 -8.71
CA PRO A 280 -20.11 -17.90 -9.54
C PRO A 280 -19.80 -16.61 -10.30
N SER A 281 -20.81 -15.79 -10.57
CA SER A 281 -20.66 -14.55 -11.36
C SER A 281 -20.64 -13.26 -10.55
N ILE A 282 -20.92 -13.32 -9.24
CA ILE A 282 -21.01 -12.12 -8.39
C ILE A 282 -20.41 -12.40 -7.03
N TYR A 283 -19.35 -11.67 -6.68
CA TYR A 283 -18.76 -11.68 -5.35
C TYR A 283 -18.95 -10.30 -4.71
N PHE A 284 -19.34 -10.28 -3.46
CA PHE A 284 -19.29 -9.09 -2.62
C PHE A 284 -18.01 -9.13 -1.79
N THR A 285 -17.32 -8.00 -1.69
CA THR A 285 -16.16 -7.85 -0.81
C THR A 285 -16.21 -6.53 -0.10
N GLY A 286 -15.60 -6.48 1.07
CA GLY A 286 -15.46 -5.25 1.83
C GLY A 286 -14.39 -5.35 2.88
N TYR A 287 -13.89 -4.22 3.31
CA TYR A 287 -12.99 -4.12 4.44
C TYR A 287 -13.28 -2.88 5.28
N GLY A 288 -12.88 -2.94 6.55
CA GLY A 288 -12.73 -1.82 7.45
C GLY A 288 -11.35 -1.84 8.09
N ALA A 289 -10.78 -0.66 8.33
CA ALA A 289 -9.49 -0.47 8.97
C ALA A 289 -9.50 0.75 9.88
N TYR A 290 -8.83 0.65 11.02
CA TYR A 290 -8.67 1.74 11.96
C TYR A 290 -7.23 1.77 12.49
N PHE A 291 -6.68 2.98 12.60
CA PHE A 291 -5.30 3.23 13.00
C PHE A 291 -5.27 4.22 14.14
N MET A 292 -4.57 3.87 15.20
CA MET A 292 -4.28 4.72 16.34
C MET A 292 -2.79 5.08 16.25
N VAL A 293 -2.50 6.33 15.99
CA VAL A 293 -1.14 6.85 15.79
C VAL A 293 -0.79 7.75 16.96
N ASP A 294 0.17 7.34 17.76
CA ASP A 294 0.63 8.04 18.94
C ASP A 294 2.04 8.57 18.73
N GLN A 295 2.30 9.78 19.19
CA GLN A 295 3.67 10.30 19.27
C GLN A 295 4.51 9.40 20.18
N ALA A 296 5.65 8.94 19.68
CA ALA A 296 6.63 8.24 20.49
C ALA A 296 7.56 9.23 21.24
N ASN A 297 8.47 8.70 22.07
CA ASN A 297 9.49 9.47 22.78
C ASN A 297 8.92 10.51 23.78
N GLY A 298 7.85 10.14 24.49
CA GLY A 298 7.32 10.92 25.61
C GLY A 298 6.39 12.08 25.23
N GLY A 299 6.04 12.23 23.96
CA GLY A 299 4.97 13.11 23.54
C GLY A 299 3.58 12.48 23.78
N SER A 300 2.53 13.32 23.81
CA SER A 300 1.15 12.89 24.03
C SER A 300 0.24 13.16 22.83
N ALA A 301 0.77 13.72 21.75
CA ALA A 301 -0.02 14.00 20.55
C ALA A 301 -0.43 12.71 19.87
N PHE A 302 -1.64 12.67 19.36
CA PHE A 302 -2.17 11.51 18.65
C PHE A 302 -3.01 11.90 17.44
N THR A 303 -3.16 10.98 16.51
CA THR A 303 -4.16 11.06 15.43
C THR A 303 -4.69 9.68 15.12
N ASP A 304 -5.96 9.63 14.76
CA ASP A 304 -6.62 8.39 14.34
C ASP A 304 -6.98 8.47 12.87
N LEU A 305 -6.82 7.34 12.19
CA LEU A 305 -7.20 7.22 10.79
C LEU A 305 -8.18 6.06 10.61
N ALA A 306 -9.06 6.20 9.63
CA ALA A 306 -10.00 5.15 9.24
C ALA A 306 -10.07 5.01 7.72
N SER A 307 -10.39 3.80 7.29
CA SER A 307 -10.69 3.49 5.90
C SER A 307 -11.70 2.35 5.84
N TRP A 308 -12.55 2.36 4.82
CA TRP A 308 -13.43 1.25 4.51
C TRP A 308 -13.78 1.20 3.04
N MET A 309 -14.11 0.03 2.55
CA MET A 309 -14.56 -0.19 1.17
C MET A 309 -15.61 -1.29 1.13
N ALA A 310 -16.57 -1.14 0.24
CA ALA A 310 -17.48 -2.18 -0.22
C ALA A 310 -17.43 -2.26 -1.75
N GLY A 311 -17.43 -3.47 -2.30
CA GLY A 311 -17.30 -3.66 -3.73
C GLY A 311 -17.98 -4.92 -4.24
N LEU A 312 -18.29 -4.90 -5.51
CA LEU A 312 -18.77 -6.04 -6.28
C LEU A 312 -17.69 -6.43 -7.29
N TYR A 313 -17.44 -7.71 -7.37
CA TYR A 313 -16.55 -8.30 -8.35
C TYR A 313 -17.33 -9.27 -9.22
N PHE A 314 -17.10 -9.18 -10.51
CA PHE A 314 -17.78 -9.96 -11.53
C PHE A 314 -16.76 -10.79 -12.30
N PRO A 315 -16.49 -12.06 -11.89
CA PRO A 315 -15.72 -12.97 -12.72
C PRO A 315 -16.51 -13.31 -14.00
N ASP A 316 -15.79 -13.57 -15.06
CA ASP A 316 -16.32 -13.89 -16.39
C ASP A 316 -17.32 -12.87 -16.94
N ALA A 317 -17.14 -11.59 -16.58
CA ALA A 317 -18.01 -10.50 -17.01
C ALA A 317 -18.04 -10.38 -18.54
N PHE A 318 -19.22 -10.58 -19.13
CA PHE A 318 -19.52 -10.56 -20.58
C PHE A 318 -18.82 -11.65 -21.41
N ALA A 319 -17.68 -12.19 -20.98
CA ALA A 319 -17.00 -13.30 -21.63
C ALA A 319 -16.07 -14.01 -20.64
N GLU A 320 -15.81 -15.29 -20.87
CA GLU A 320 -14.94 -16.14 -20.05
C GLU A 320 -13.53 -15.54 -19.90
N GLY A 321 -13.06 -15.45 -18.67
CA GLY A 321 -11.76 -14.91 -18.28
C GLY A 321 -11.70 -13.38 -18.16
N ASN A 322 -12.73 -12.65 -18.55
CA ASN A 322 -12.83 -11.23 -18.28
C ASN A 322 -13.29 -10.98 -16.84
N THR A 323 -12.92 -9.85 -16.27
CA THR A 323 -13.36 -9.49 -14.92
C THR A 323 -13.74 -8.03 -14.84
N ALA A 324 -14.69 -7.71 -13.97
CA ALA A 324 -15.06 -6.34 -13.69
C ALA A 324 -15.15 -6.10 -12.20
N GLY A 325 -14.96 -4.86 -11.78
CA GLY A 325 -15.11 -4.45 -10.39
C GLY A 325 -15.79 -3.09 -10.31
N LEU A 326 -16.62 -2.94 -9.27
CA LEU A 326 -17.24 -1.67 -8.89
C LEU A 326 -17.06 -1.52 -7.37
N MET A 327 -16.40 -0.48 -6.93
CA MET A 327 -16.09 -0.25 -5.54
C MET A 327 -16.50 1.15 -5.11
N PHE A 328 -16.89 1.25 -3.84
CA PHE A 328 -17.17 2.52 -3.16
C PHE A 328 -16.65 2.44 -1.73
N GLY A 329 -16.11 3.55 -1.22
CA GLY A 329 -15.63 3.59 0.15
C GLY A 329 -14.98 4.91 0.51
N GLN A 330 -14.37 4.90 1.68
CA GLN A 330 -13.58 6.00 2.22
C GLN A 330 -12.10 5.59 2.14
N PRO A 331 -11.29 6.30 1.36
CA PRO A 331 -9.83 6.15 1.41
C PRO A 331 -9.30 6.42 2.81
N LEU A 332 -8.06 6.03 3.10
CA LEU A 332 -7.43 6.27 4.39
C LEU A 332 -7.46 7.77 4.72
N THR A 333 -8.11 8.13 5.82
CA THR A 333 -8.39 9.51 6.20
C THR A 333 -8.24 9.70 7.69
N ARG A 334 -7.78 10.87 8.11
CA ARG A 334 -7.73 11.28 9.52
C ARG A 334 -9.14 11.52 10.04
N VAL A 335 -9.49 10.86 11.12
CA VAL A 335 -10.83 10.96 11.76
C VAL A 335 -10.77 11.53 13.17
N GLY A 336 -9.60 11.54 13.80
CA GLY A 336 -9.37 12.08 15.12
C GLY A 336 -7.98 12.66 15.28
N ALA A 337 -7.83 13.66 16.14
CA ALA A 337 -6.54 14.19 16.56
C ALA A 337 -6.66 14.93 17.90
N GLY A 338 -5.59 14.97 18.67
CA GLY A 338 -5.55 15.69 19.93
C GLY A 338 -4.14 15.90 20.47
N ASN A 339 -4.09 16.63 21.62
CA ASN A 339 -2.87 16.92 22.38
C ASN A 339 -1.75 17.59 21.53
N GLY A 340 -2.14 18.53 20.65
CA GLY A 340 -1.23 19.27 19.79
C GLY A 340 -1.20 18.80 18.34
N ALA A 341 -1.76 17.63 18.03
CA ALA A 341 -2.07 17.27 16.65
C ALA A 341 -3.37 17.90 16.18
N THR A 342 -3.45 18.25 14.91
CA THR A 342 -4.63 18.88 14.30
C THR A 342 -5.06 18.12 13.06
N LEU A 343 -6.38 18.07 12.85
CA LEU A 343 -6.93 17.57 11.59
C LEU A 343 -6.72 18.61 10.47
N THR A 344 -6.53 18.13 9.27
CA THR A 344 -6.52 18.95 8.06
C THR A 344 -7.87 18.81 7.35
N PRO A 345 -8.50 19.88 6.85
CA PRO A 345 -8.10 21.27 7.03
C PRO A 345 -8.29 21.75 8.50
N ALA A 346 -7.50 22.72 8.92
CA ALA A 346 -7.58 23.26 10.29
C ALA A 346 -8.94 23.90 10.57
N ASN A 347 -9.56 24.52 9.56
CA ASN A 347 -10.90 25.07 9.68
C ASN A 347 -11.95 23.96 9.69
N ILE A 348 -12.62 23.80 10.83
CA ILE A 348 -13.65 22.77 11.04
C ILE A 348 -14.79 22.84 10.02
N SER A 349 -15.18 24.05 9.56
CA SER A 349 -16.27 24.21 8.60
C SER A 349 -15.96 23.64 7.22
N ASN A 350 -14.69 23.45 6.90
CA ASN A 350 -14.24 22.91 5.61
C ASN A 350 -13.98 21.40 5.65
N ARG A 351 -14.04 20.80 6.83
CA ARG A 351 -13.80 19.34 6.96
C ARG A 351 -14.93 18.55 6.35
N ALA A 352 -14.57 17.63 5.48
CA ALA A 352 -15.50 16.72 4.85
C ALA A 352 -14.87 15.31 4.79
N THR A 353 -15.70 14.29 4.78
CA THR A 353 -15.22 12.92 4.58
C THR A 353 -14.91 12.70 3.09
N PRO A 354 -13.71 12.28 2.72
CA PRO A 354 -13.44 11.89 1.34
C PRO A 354 -14.13 10.57 1.04
N TYR A 355 -14.74 10.48 -0.13
CA TYR A 355 -15.28 9.24 -0.67
C TYR A 355 -14.69 8.99 -2.03
N GLN A 356 -14.55 7.71 -2.36
CA GLN A 356 -14.08 7.28 -3.66
C GLN A 356 -15.03 6.25 -4.25
N ILE A 357 -15.30 6.40 -5.53
CA ILE A 357 -15.95 5.38 -6.36
C ILE A 357 -14.97 4.95 -7.44
N GLU A 358 -14.87 3.65 -7.70
CA GLU A 358 -13.97 3.11 -8.72
C GLU A 358 -14.67 2.03 -9.50
N ALA A 359 -14.40 2.00 -10.81
CA ALA A 359 -14.82 0.92 -11.70
C ALA A 359 -13.67 0.54 -12.64
N PHE A 360 -13.53 -0.75 -12.90
CA PHE A 360 -12.62 -1.27 -13.91
C PHE A 360 -13.23 -2.45 -14.66
N TYR A 361 -12.71 -2.69 -15.86
CA TYR A 361 -13.01 -3.87 -16.65
C TYR A 361 -11.72 -4.46 -17.21
N ASN A 362 -11.38 -5.68 -16.84
CA ASN A 362 -10.23 -6.40 -17.40
C ASN A 362 -10.71 -7.25 -18.58
N TYR A 363 -10.26 -6.87 -19.76
CA TYR A 363 -10.49 -7.61 -21.00
C TYR A 363 -9.31 -8.53 -21.28
N LYS A 364 -9.54 -9.83 -21.19
CA LYS A 364 -8.53 -10.85 -21.47
C LYS A 364 -8.48 -11.12 -22.98
N ILE A 365 -7.42 -10.66 -23.63
CA ILE A 365 -7.20 -10.93 -25.06
C ILE A 365 -6.78 -12.38 -25.27
N ASN A 366 -5.86 -12.87 -24.42
CA ASN A 366 -5.41 -14.26 -24.40
C ASN A 366 -4.77 -14.56 -23.01
N ASN A 367 -4.15 -15.73 -22.86
CA ASN A 367 -3.54 -16.13 -21.58
C ASN A 367 -2.36 -15.25 -21.14
N ASN A 368 -1.76 -14.51 -22.05
CA ASN A 368 -0.56 -13.72 -21.81
C ASN A 368 -0.81 -12.20 -21.88
N LEU A 369 -1.98 -11.77 -22.34
CA LEU A 369 -2.27 -10.37 -22.60
C LEU A 369 -3.68 -10.00 -22.15
N SER A 370 -3.78 -8.93 -21.36
CA SER A 370 -5.03 -8.30 -21.00
C SER A 370 -4.93 -6.77 -21.06
N ILE A 371 -6.08 -6.14 -21.26
CA ILE A 371 -6.24 -4.68 -21.24
C ILE A 371 -7.29 -4.33 -20.19
N THR A 372 -6.97 -3.38 -19.31
CA THR A 372 -7.85 -2.95 -18.21
C THR A 372 -8.08 -1.45 -18.29
N PRO A 373 -9.13 -0.99 -19.00
CA PRO A 373 -9.65 0.36 -18.78
C PRO A 373 -10.32 0.47 -17.41
N GLY A 374 -10.23 1.64 -16.81
CA GLY A 374 -10.92 1.94 -15.56
C GLY A 374 -10.75 3.40 -15.16
N ALA A 375 -11.51 3.79 -14.17
CA ALA A 375 -11.47 5.12 -13.60
C ALA A 375 -11.91 5.11 -12.14
N PHE A 376 -11.46 6.09 -11.38
CA PHE A 376 -11.96 6.39 -10.06
C PHE A 376 -12.17 7.88 -9.87
N VAL A 377 -13.10 8.22 -9.00
CA VAL A 377 -13.47 9.60 -8.67
C VAL A 377 -13.39 9.77 -7.17
N ILE A 378 -12.72 10.82 -6.73
CA ILE A 378 -12.56 11.18 -5.32
C ILE A 378 -13.36 12.45 -5.05
N PHE A 379 -14.27 12.37 -4.11
CA PHE A 379 -15.05 13.49 -3.57
C PHE A 379 -14.36 14.00 -2.32
N ASN A 380 -14.32 15.31 -2.13
CA ASN A 380 -13.66 15.97 -1.00
C ASN A 380 -12.22 15.47 -0.79
N PRO A 381 -11.34 15.56 -1.80
CA PRO A 381 -9.96 15.11 -1.67
C PRO A 381 -9.32 15.73 -0.43
N GLU A 382 -8.44 14.98 0.25
CA GLU A 382 -7.73 15.39 1.47
C GLU A 382 -8.65 15.73 2.67
N GLY A 383 -9.95 15.42 2.56
CA GLY A 383 -10.93 15.73 3.60
C GLY A 383 -11.34 17.20 3.65
N ASP A 384 -11.14 17.96 2.57
CA ASP A 384 -11.50 19.37 2.45
C ASP A 384 -12.67 19.54 1.46
N SER A 385 -13.77 20.14 1.92
CA SER A 385 -14.94 20.44 1.08
C SER A 385 -14.71 21.54 0.05
N ASN A 386 -13.60 22.29 0.16
CA ASN A 386 -13.22 23.29 -0.84
C ASN A 386 -12.45 22.67 -2.01
N ASN A 387 -11.91 21.48 -1.82
CA ASN A 387 -11.19 20.79 -2.88
C ASN A 387 -12.16 20.25 -3.92
N SER A 388 -11.85 20.46 -5.17
CA SER A 388 -12.67 19.98 -6.28
C SER A 388 -12.68 18.47 -6.35
N THR A 389 -13.80 17.91 -6.78
CA THR A 389 -13.89 16.47 -7.09
C THR A 389 -12.91 16.13 -8.19
N THR A 390 -12.06 15.13 -7.95
CA THR A 390 -11.00 14.72 -8.87
C THR A 390 -11.32 13.36 -9.48
N GLY A 391 -11.27 13.25 -10.78
CA GLY A 391 -11.40 12.01 -11.52
C GLY A 391 -10.05 11.56 -12.08
N VAL A 392 -9.73 10.30 -11.92
CA VAL A 392 -8.51 9.68 -12.45
C VAL A 392 -8.89 8.51 -13.33
N PHE A 393 -8.28 8.40 -14.49
CA PHE A 393 -8.50 7.29 -15.41
C PHE A 393 -7.19 6.61 -15.80
N ALA A 394 -7.28 5.34 -16.16
CA ALA A 394 -6.13 4.62 -16.73
C ALA A 394 -6.58 3.55 -17.73
N LEU A 395 -5.75 3.36 -18.73
CA LEU A 395 -5.78 2.21 -19.62
C LEU A 395 -4.51 1.40 -19.40
N ARG A 396 -4.64 0.28 -18.69
CA ARG A 396 -3.51 -0.58 -18.32
C ARG A 396 -3.47 -1.79 -19.24
N THR A 397 -2.29 -2.09 -19.79
CA THR A 397 -2.02 -3.32 -20.56
C THR A 397 -1.07 -4.20 -19.76
N THR A 398 -1.44 -5.45 -19.55
CA THR A 398 -0.66 -6.41 -18.76
C THR A 398 -0.23 -7.57 -19.62
N PHE A 399 1.09 -7.82 -19.63
CA PHE A 399 1.71 -9.00 -20.23
C PHE A 399 2.19 -9.94 -19.13
N THR A 400 1.83 -11.22 -19.25
CA THR A 400 2.28 -12.31 -18.37
C THR A 400 3.01 -13.34 -19.22
N PHE A 401 4.21 -13.76 -18.82
CA PHE A 401 5.07 -14.69 -19.55
C PHE A 401 5.83 -15.61 -18.60
#